data_cbd31c5a84305532d2dcc4ab31053059
#
_entry.id   cbd31c5a84305532d2dcc4ab31053059
#
_cell.length_a   1.000
_cell.length_b   1.000
_cell.length_c   1.000
_cell.angle_alpha   90.00
_cell.angle_beta   90.00
_cell.angle_gamma   90.00
#
_symmetry.space_group_name_H-M   'P 1'
#
loop_
_entity.id
_entity.type
_entity.pdbx_description
1 polymer ?
#
loop_
_entity_poly.entity_id
_entity_poly.type
_entity_poly.pdbx_seq_one_letter_code
_entity_poly.pdbx_strand_id
1 'polypeptide(L)'
;MTMLSHILKNRLKKGLVTRPIASQEIDSLGQELNRTINKIFKRSLHIREVDTGSCGACESEIIAATNPIYDLQRFGISFVASPRHADALLVTGPVSKNMVLALKKTYEAMPEPKFVITLGDCALDGGVFKGSYYVENGVSSVLPVSLHIPGCPPTPLEIIKRLLAFL
;
A
#
# COMPACT_ATOMS: atom_id res chain seq x y z
N MET A 1 -31.95 -28.56 -15.55
CA MET A 1 -30.47 -28.64 -15.80
C MET A 1 -29.79 -28.00 -14.62
N THR A 2 -29.03 -28.74 -13.84
CA THR A 2 -28.48 -28.26 -12.57
C THR A 2 -27.27 -27.34 -12.78
N MET A 3 -27.03 -26.41 -11.88
CA MET A 3 -25.87 -25.50 -11.88
C MET A 3 -24.53 -26.26 -12.09
N LEU A 4 -24.42 -27.44 -11.49
CA LEU A 4 -23.26 -28.32 -11.63
C LEU A 4 -23.01 -28.78 -13.08
N SER A 5 -24.06 -29.09 -13.84
CA SER A 5 -23.94 -29.48 -15.26
C SER A 5 -23.45 -28.34 -16.14
N HIS A 6 -23.81 -27.07 -15.81
CA HIS A 6 -23.29 -25.87 -16.48
C HIS A 6 -21.81 -25.62 -16.20
N ILE A 7 -21.39 -25.80 -14.94
CA ILE A 7 -19.98 -25.66 -14.53
C ILE A 7 -19.11 -26.70 -15.23
N LEU A 8 -19.55 -27.97 -15.24
CA LEU A 8 -18.85 -29.05 -15.92
C LEU A 8 -18.75 -28.85 -17.45
N LYS A 9 -19.87 -28.42 -18.08
CA LYS A 9 -19.90 -28.10 -19.50
C LYS A 9 -18.96 -26.93 -19.87
N ASN A 10 -18.92 -25.89 -19.03
CA ASN A 10 -18.02 -24.77 -19.23
C ASN A 10 -16.55 -25.17 -19.04
N ARG A 11 -16.25 -26.01 -18.05
CA ARG A 11 -14.91 -26.53 -17.82
C ARG A 11 -14.41 -27.39 -19.00
N LEU A 12 -15.27 -28.23 -19.57
CA LEU A 12 -14.94 -29.05 -20.72
C LEU A 12 -14.76 -28.25 -22.01
N LYS A 13 -15.57 -27.15 -22.20
CA LYS A 13 -15.49 -26.32 -23.39
C LYS A 13 -14.40 -25.26 -23.36
N LYS A 14 -14.12 -24.67 -22.18
CA LYS A 14 -13.23 -23.51 -22.03
C LYS A 14 -11.91 -23.83 -21.29
N GLY A 15 -11.75 -25.05 -20.80
CA GLY A 15 -10.62 -25.41 -19.97
C GLY A 15 -10.64 -24.71 -18.60
N LEU A 16 -9.46 -24.58 -17.98
CA LEU A 16 -9.31 -23.76 -16.77
C LEU A 16 -9.43 -22.29 -17.12
N VAL A 17 -10.47 -21.63 -16.63
CA VAL A 17 -10.73 -20.20 -16.87
C VAL A 17 -9.75 -19.30 -16.10
N THR A 18 -9.16 -19.82 -15.03
CA THR A 18 -8.14 -19.13 -14.27
C THR A 18 -6.80 -19.22 -15.00
N ARG A 19 -6.30 -18.11 -15.52
CA ARG A 19 -4.90 -18.00 -15.94
C ARG A 19 -4.04 -18.02 -14.68
N PRO A 20 -2.94 -18.79 -14.64
CA PRO A 20 -1.98 -18.62 -13.55
C PRO A 20 -1.50 -17.16 -13.61
N ILE A 21 -1.73 -16.44 -12.51
CA ILE A 21 -1.08 -15.14 -12.30
C ILE A 21 0.42 -15.44 -12.33
N ALA A 22 1.21 -14.50 -12.87
CA ALA A 22 2.67 -14.63 -12.89
C ALA A 22 3.23 -14.61 -11.46
N SER A 23 2.96 -15.69 -10.71
CA SER A 23 3.38 -15.87 -9.33
C SER A 23 4.89 -15.80 -9.18
N GLN A 24 5.64 -16.23 -10.21
CA GLN A 24 7.11 -16.21 -10.21
C GLN A 24 7.69 -14.79 -10.09
N GLU A 25 7.11 -13.79 -10.77
CA GLU A 25 7.57 -12.39 -10.66
C GLU A 25 7.31 -11.84 -9.25
N ILE A 26 6.11 -12.06 -8.73
CA ILE A 26 5.73 -11.62 -7.38
C ILE A 26 6.60 -12.31 -6.32
N ASP A 27 6.81 -13.61 -6.43
CA ASP A 27 7.61 -14.38 -5.49
C ASP A 27 9.08 -13.96 -5.52
N SER A 28 9.67 -13.71 -6.69
CA SER A 28 11.07 -13.28 -6.80
C SER A 28 11.28 -11.90 -6.19
N LEU A 29 10.44 -10.93 -6.54
CA LEU A 29 10.48 -9.57 -5.99
C LEU A 29 10.21 -9.57 -4.48
N GLY A 30 9.23 -10.33 -4.03
CA GLY A 30 8.90 -10.44 -2.62
C GLY A 30 10.00 -11.07 -1.78
N GLN A 31 10.68 -12.10 -2.29
CA GLN A 31 11.83 -12.69 -1.60
C GLN A 31 13.02 -11.72 -1.52
N GLU A 32 13.27 -10.94 -2.57
CA GLU A 32 14.30 -9.91 -2.57
C GLU A 32 13.98 -8.81 -1.55
N LEU A 33 12.72 -8.36 -1.53
CA LEU A 33 12.22 -7.41 -0.53
C LEU A 33 12.40 -7.94 0.90
N ASN A 34 12.05 -9.20 1.14
CA ASN A 34 12.21 -9.84 2.44
C ASN A 34 13.69 -9.88 2.88
N ARG A 35 14.61 -10.24 1.97
CA ARG A 35 16.05 -10.23 2.28
C ARG A 35 16.54 -8.84 2.66
N THR A 36 16.10 -7.81 1.92
CA THR A 36 16.47 -6.42 2.18
C THR A 36 15.92 -5.94 3.52
N ILE A 37 14.65 -6.18 3.81
CA ILE A 37 14.02 -5.86 5.09
C ILE A 37 14.76 -6.52 6.26
N ASN A 38 15.01 -7.83 6.15
CA ASN A 38 15.72 -8.58 7.20
C ASN A 38 17.15 -8.08 7.42
N LYS A 39 17.84 -7.64 6.37
CA LYS A 39 19.19 -7.06 6.48
C LYS A 39 19.18 -5.73 7.25
N ILE A 40 18.20 -4.87 6.99
CA ILE A 40 18.10 -3.52 7.56
C ILE A 40 17.50 -3.56 8.97
N PHE A 41 16.32 -4.16 9.10
CA PHE A 41 15.52 -4.09 10.33
C PHE A 41 15.71 -5.30 11.25
N LYS A 42 16.25 -6.42 10.75
CA LYS A 42 16.36 -7.72 11.46
C LYS A 42 15.01 -8.25 11.97
N ARG A 43 13.92 -7.71 11.48
CA ARG A 43 12.53 -8.05 11.74
C ARG A 43 11.65 -7.53 10.60
N SER A 44 10.35 -7.77 10.65
CA SER A 44 9.40 -7.18 9.70
C SER A 44 9.43 -5.65 9.77
N LEU A 45 9.27 -5.03 8.60
CA LEU A 45 9.00 -3.59 8.48
C LEU A 45 7.56 -3.33 8.93
N HIS A 46 7.40 -2.54 9.96
CA HIS A 46 6.09 -2.19 10.50
C HIS A 46 5.60 -0.87 9.90
N ILE A 47 4.43 -0.91 9.27
CA ILE A 47 3.82 0.24 8.61
C ILE A 47 2.54 0.64 9.34
N ARG A 48 2.42 1.91 9.70
CA ARG A 48 1.14 2.52 10.09
C ARG A 48 0.53 3.20 8.88
N GLU A 49 -0.64 2.76 8.47
CA GLU A 49 -1.42 3.40 7.42
C GLU A 49 -2.33 4.48 8.03
N VAL A 50 -2.43 5.63 7.34
CA VAL A 50 -3.32 6.74 7.69
C VAL A 50 -4.02 7.25 6.44
N ASP A 51 -5.34 7.06 6.41
CA ASP A 51 -6.21 7.72 5.45
C ASP A 51 -6.41 9.18 5.84
N THR A 52 -6.14 10.10 4.92
CA THR A 52 -6.26 11.54 5.13
C THR A 52 -7.42 12.18 4.34
N GLY A 53 -8.42 11.40 4.02
CA GLY A 53 -9.61 11.80 3.26
C GLY A 53 -9.55 11.32 1.81
N SER A 54 -9.17 10.07 1.62
CA SER A 54 -9.06 9.39 0.34
C SER A 54 -10.42 9.03 -0.28
N CYS A 55 -10.40 8.57 -1.52
CA CYS A 55 -11.57 7.97 -2.18
C CYS A 55 -11.73 6.47 -1.90
N GLY A 56 -10.82 5.85 -1.09
CA GLY A 56 -10.83 4.44 -0.75
C GLY A 56 -10.13 3.52 -1.77
N ALA A 57 -9.69 4.03 -2.91
CA ALA A 57 -9.08 3.20 -3.95
C ALA A 57 -7.68 2.70 -3.55
N CYS A 58 -6.84 3.55 -2.96
CA CYS A 58 -5.51 3.16 -2.48
C CYS A 58 -5.60 2.15 -1.34
N GLU A 59 -6.53 2.32 -0.41
CA GLU A 59 -6.80 1.40 0.70
C GLU A 59 -7.24 0.02 0.17
N SER A 60 -8.07 0.00 -0.88
CA SER A 60 -8.47 -1.26 -1.54
C SER A 60 -7.27 -1.99 -2.14
N GLU A 61 -6.29 -1.28 -2.71
CA GLU A 61 -5.05 -1.88 -3.22
C GLU A 61 -4.10 -2.33 -2.09
N ILE A 62 -4.10 -1.64 -0.95
CA ILE A 62 -3.39 -2.12 0.26
C ILE A 62 -4.00 -3.44 0.74
N ILE A 63 -5.33 -3.52 0.81
CA ILE A 63 -6.03 -4.76 1.17
C ILE A 63 -5.72 -5.86 0.14
N ALA A 64 -5.75 -5.54 -1.15
CA ALA A 64 -5.38 -6.49 -2.20
C ALA A 64 -3.93 -6.97 -2.06
N ALA A 65 -3.01 -6.10 -1.67
CA ALA A 65 -1.61 -6.44 -1.43
C ALA A 65 -1.41 -7.39 -0.23
N THR A 66 -2.35 -7.45 0.70
CA THR A 66 -2.33 -8.40 1.84
C THR A 66 -3.06 -9.70 1.57
N ASN A 67 -3.67 -9.89 0.40
CA ASN A 67 -4.36 -11.12 0.03
C ASN A 67 -3.37 -12.28 -0.21
N PRO A 68 -3.83 -13.56 -0.27
CA PRO A 68 -2.95 -14.72 -0.46
C PRO A 68 -2.11 -14.74 -1.75
N ILE A 69 -2.42 -13.88 -2.74
CA ILE A 69 -1.67 -13.81 -4.00
C ILE A 69 -0.41 -12.98 -3.85
N TYR A 70 -0.54 -11.77 -3.29
CA TYR A 70 0.57 -10.83 -3.10
C TYR A 70 1.27 -11.03 -1.76
N ASP A 71 0.49 -11.22 -0.69
CA ASP A 71 0.92 -11.59 0.66
C ASP A 71 2.15 -10.82 1.18
N LEU A 72 2.00 -9.50 1.30
CA LEU A 72 3.06 -8.63 1.80
C LEU A 72 3.61 -9.06 3.16
N GLN A 73 2.78 -9.71 4.00
CA GLN A 73 3.23 -10.19 5.32
C GLN A 73 4.27 -11.31 5.19
N ARG A 74 4.11 -12.21 4.24
CA ARG A 74 5.10 -13.24 3.91
C ARG A 74 6.44 -12.65 3.53
N PHE A 75 6.44 -11.47 2.95
CA PHE A 75 7.63 -10.75 2.53
C PHE A 75 8.20 -9.80 3.58
N GLY A 76 7.69 -9.88 4.81
CA GLY A 76 8.23 -9.14 5.94
C GLY A 76 7.68 -7.72 6.10
N ILE A 77 6.51 -7.42 5.56
CA ILE A 77 5.82 -6.16 5.80
C ILE A 77 4.60 -6.42 6.69
N SER A 78 4.47 -5.69 7.79
CA SER A 78 3.35 -5.83 8.71
C SER A 78 2.68 -4.48 8.95
N PHE A 79 1.35 -4.44 8.81
CA PHE A 79 0.57 -3.25 9.19
C PHE A 79 0.26 -3.27 10.68
N VAL A 80 0.53 -2.15 11.35
CA VAL A 80 0.35 -2.01 12.80
C VAL A 80 -0.67 -0.94 13.14
N ALA A 81 -1.49 -1.22 14.16
CA ALA A 81 -2.54 -0.31 14.58
C ALA A 81 -2.01 0.91 15.34
N SER A 82 -0.92 0.76 16.10
CA SER A 82 -0.34 1.87 16.87
C SER A 82 0.87 2.47 16.15
N PRO A 83 0.94 3.79 15.99
CA PRO A 83 2.10 4.47 15.41
C PRO A 83 3.37 4.27 16.23
N ARG A 84 3.28 3.99 17.52
CA ARG A 84 4.43 3.75 18.40
C ARG A 84 5.24 2.50 18.06
N HIS A 85 4.67 1.61 17.25
CA HIS A 85 5.31 0.37 16.80
C HIS A 85 5.67 0.41 15.31
N ALA A 86 5.44 1.55 14.64
CA ALA A 86 5.67 1.69 13.22
C ALA A 86 7.05 2.27 12.91
N ASP A 87 7.67 1.76 11.86
CA ASP A 87 8.91 2.28 11.26
C ASP A 87 8.56 3.27 10.13
N ALA A 88 7.45 3.02 9.45
CA ALA A 88 6.98 3.83 8.32
C ALA A 88 5.54 4.30 8.52
N LEU A 89 5.27 5.52 8.08
CA LEU A 89 3.93 6.07 7.94
C LEU A 89 3.51 6.00 6.48
N LEU A 90 2.51 5.19 6.16
CA LEU A 90 1.92 5.12 4.83
C LEU A 90 0.68 6.01 4.79
N VAL A 91 0.70 7.03 3.95
CA VAL A 91 -0.37 8.02 3.89
C VAL A 91 -1.09 7.94 2.55
N THR A 92 -2.42 7.90 2.62
CA THR A 92 -3.33 7.94 1.47
C THR A 92 -4.20 9.20 1.52
N GLY A 93 -4.70 9.61 0.35
CA GLY A 93 -5.58 10.78 0.23
C GLY A 93 -4.87 12.13 0.21
N PRO A 94 -5.60 13.20 -0.15
CA PRO A 94 -5.04 14.54 -0.46
C PRO A 94 -4.76 15.41 0.75
N VAL A 95 -4.84 14.89 1.95
CA VAL A 95 -4.76 15.56 3.26
C VAL A 95 -5.87 16.61 3.42
N SER A 96 -7.04 16.14 3.84
CA SER A 96 -8.13 17.06 4.20
C SER A 96 -7.75 17.88 5.44
N LYS A 97 -8.26 19.09 5.53
CA LYS A 97 -7.99 20.03 6.67
C LYS A 97 -8.29 19.40 8.03
N ASN A 98 -9.32 18.56 8.10
CA ASN A 98 -9.67 17.87 9.34
C ASN A 98 -8.64 16.82 9.75
N MET A 99 -7.90 16.23 8.79
CA MET A 99 -6.92 15.19 9.06
C MET A 99 -5.51 15.71 9.32
N VAL A 100 -5.21 16.98 9.06
CA VAL A 100 -3.87 17.57 9.27
C VAL A 100 -3.36 17.34 10.69
N LEU A 101 -4.19 17.63 11.69
CA LEU A 101 -3.79 17.44 13.09
C LEU A 101 -3.58 15.98 13.45
N ALA A 102 -4.46 15.10 12.96
CA ALA A 102 -4.37 13.66 13.20
C ALA A 102 -3.10 13.09 12.55
N LEU A 103 -2.80 13.49 11.31
CA LEU A 103 -1.60 13.09 10.59
C LEU A 103 -0.31 13.51 11.33
N LYS A 104 -0.22 14.77 11.76
CA LYS A 104 0.91 15.29 12.54
C LYS A 104 1.11 14.54 13.85
N LYS A 105 0.04 14.34 14.63
CA LYS A 105 0.10 13.60 15.89
C LYS A 105 0.50 12.14 15.68
N THR A 106 0.06 11.50 14.61
CA THR A 106 0.47 10.13 14.29
C THR A 106 1.95 10.08 13.97
N TYR A 107 2.46 11.01 13.16
CA TYR A 107 3.88 11.11 12.83
C TYR A 107 4.75 11.38 14.08
N GLU A 108 4.34 12.30 14.95
CA GLU A 108 5.05 12.61 16.20
C GLU A 108 5.11 11.43 17.17
N ALA A 109 4.06 10.59 17.19
CA ALA A 109 3.99 9.42 18.06
C ALA A 109 4.86 8.23 17.58
N MET A 110 5.40 8.28 16.36
CA MET A 110 6.29 7.25 15.85
C MET A 110 7.71 7.41 16.42
N PRO A 111 8.40 6.28 16.73
CA PRO A 111 9.80 6.33 17.15
C PRO A 111 10.73 6.68 15.99
N GLU A 112 11.93 7.19 16.33
CA GLU A 112 13.02 7.36 15.37
C GLU A 112 13.88 6.08 15.26
N PRO A 113 14.42 5.75 14.08
CA PRO A 113 14.25 6.42 12.77
C PRO A 113 12.90 6.08 12.14
N LYS A 114 12.28 7.06 11.51
CA LYS A 114 10.98 6.91 10.84
C LYS A 114 10.99 7.56 9.46
N PHE A 115 10.14 7.07 8.55
CA PHE A 115 9.99 7.64 7.21
C PHE A 115 8.53 7.68 6.78
N VAL A 116 8.23 8.57 5.83
CA VAL A 116 6.88 8.80 5.33
C VAL A 116 6.79 8.34 3.89
N ILE A 117 5.81 7.50 3.62
CA ILE A 117 5.46 6.99 2.30
C ILE A 117 4.13 7.58 1.88
N THR A 118 4.06 8.18 0.70
CA THR A 118 2.80 8.59 0.08
C THR A 118 2.35 7.55 -0.94
N LEU A 119 1.12 7.08 -0.82
CA LEU A 119 0.53 6.11 -1.73
C LEU A 119 -0.54 6.77 -2.58
N GLY A 120 -0.30 6.77 -3.88
CA GLY A 120 -1.15 7.42 -4.86
C GLY A 120 -0.87 8.91 -5.07
N ASP A 121 -1.24 9.40 -6.24
CA ASP A 121 -0.93 10.77 -6.66
C ASP A 121 -1.60 11.82 -5.77
N CYS A 122 -2.81 11.54 -5.27
CA CYS A 122 -3.51 12.43 -4.34
C CYS A 122 -2.74 12.65 -3.03
N ALA A 123 -2.03 11.63 -2.54
CA ALA A 123 -1.29 11.73 -1.30
C ALA A 123 -0.05 12.61 -1.43
N LEU A 124 0.57 12.69 -2.60
CA LEU A 124 1.77 13.49 -2.79
C LEU A 124 1.47 15.00 -2.80
N ASP A 125 0.59 15.43 -3.70
CA ASP A 125 0.37 16.85 -4.00
C ASP A 125 -1.11 17.25 -4.15
N GLY A 126 -2.03 16.38 -3.72
CA GLY A 126 -3.48 16.57 -3.82
C GLY A 126 -4.10 15.97 -5.07
N GLY A 127 -3.31 15.60 -6.11
CA GLY A 127 -3.80 14.98 -7.33
C GLY A 127 -4.99 15.71 -7.95
N VAL A 128 -6.08 14.98 -8.19
CA VAL A 128 -7.33 15.53 -8.75
C VAL A 128 -8.05 16.51 -7.81
N PHE A 129 -7.72 16.51 -6.52
CA PHE A 129 -8.31 17.41 -5.50
C PHE A 129 -7.47 18.66 -5.26
N LYS A 130 -6.35 18.83 -5.96
CA LYS A 130 -5.43 19.96 -5.80
C LYS A 130 -6.14 21.29 -5.99
N GLY A 131 -5.90 22.23 -5.07
CA GLY A 131 -6.53 23.54 -5.09
C GLY A 131 -7.96 23.58 -4.52
N SER A 132 -8.51 22.47 -4.06
CA SER A 132 -9.78 22.49 -3.32
C SER A 132 -9.62 23.20 -1.97
N TYR A 133 -10.63 24.01 -1.59
CA TYR A 133 -10.62 24.74 -0.34
C TYR A 133 -10.51 23.86 0.92
N TYR A 134 -10.78 22.57 0.78
CA TYR A 134 -10.87 21.62 1.89
C TYR A 134 -9.63 20.73 2.05
N VAL A 135 -8.65 20.78 1.16
CA VAL A 135 -7.42 19.98 1.21
C VAL A 135 -6.17 20.85 1.34
N GLU A 136 -5.10 20.24 1.86
CA GLU A 136 -3.78 20.88 2.03
C GLU A 136 -2.83 20.56 0.85
N ASN A 137 -3.37 20.12 -0.28
CA ASN A 137 -2.60 19.74 -1.47
C ASN A 137 -1.53 18.67 -1.20
N GLY A 138 -1.88 17.66 -0.43
CA GLY A 138 -1.06 16.47 -0.20
C GLY A 138 -0.14 16.53 1.00
N VAL A 139 0.51 15.40 1.25
CA VAL A 139 1.38 15.19 2.42
C VAL A 139 2.63 16.06 2.38
N SER A 140 3.15 16.34 1.18
CA SER A 140 4.36 17.14 0.99
C SER A 140 4.28 18.56 1.56
N SER A 141 3.06 19.09 1.74
CA SER A 141 2.82 20.40 2.39
C SER A 141 2.82 20.31 3.92
N VAL A 142 2.72 19.10 4.50
CA VAL A 142 2.50 18.89 5.94
C VAL A 142 3.66 18.17 6.60
N LEU A 143 4.24 17.15 5.95
CA LEU A 143 5.32 16.27 6.44
C LEU A 143 6.39 16.06 5.38
N PRO A 144 7.63 15.77 5.79
CA PRO A 144 8.69 15.38 4.85
C PRO A 144 8.38 13.99 4.27
N VAL A 145 8.25 13.89 2.95
CA VAL A 145 7.99 12.64 2.23
C VAL A 145 9.32 11.98 1.87
N SER A 146 9.49 10.72 2.27
CA SER A 146 10.69 9.93 1.97
C SER A 146 10.54 9.08 0.71
N LEU A 147 9.34 8.55 0.49
CA LEU A 147 9.01 7.73 -0.69
C LEU A 147 7.65 8.11 -1.23
N HIS A 148 7.56 8.21 -2.57
CA HIS A 148 6.28 8.32 -3.26
C HIS A 148 6.02 7.08 -4.13
N ILE A 149 4.82 6.50 -4.00
CA ILE A 149 4.34 5.39 -4.83
C ILE A 149 3.26 5.97 -5.75
N PRO A 150 3.55 6.23 -7.04
CA PRO A 150 2.64 6.88 -7.97
C PRO A 150 1.53 5.94 -8.42
N GLY A 151 0.38 6.52 -8.79
CA GLY A 151 -0.79 5.82 -9.34
C GLY A 151 -2.11 6.34 -8.77
N CYS A 152 -3.20 6.01 -9.42
CA CYS A 152 -4.54 6.41 -8.97
C CYS A 152 -5.56 5.29 -9.22
N PRO A 153 -5.52 4.20 -8.39
CA PRO A 153 -4.53 3.80 -7.40
C PRO A 153 -3.31 3.09 -8.01
N PRO A 154 -2.19 2.95 -7.30
CA PRO A 154 -1.10 2.06 -7.67
C PRO A 154 -1.48 0.60 -7.45
N THR A 155 -1.03 -0.31 -8.31
CA THR A 155 -1.27 -1.74 -8.14
C THR A 155 -0.44 -2.34 -7.00
N PRO A 156 -0.84 -3.49 -6.40
CA PRO A 156 -0.05 -4.18 -5.38
C PRO A 156 1.37 -4.51 -5.84
N LEU A 157 1.55 -4.87 -7.10
CA LEU A 157 2.88 -5.14 -7.67
C LEU A 157 3.76 -3.88 -7.71
N GLU A 158 3.18 -2.73 -8.06
CA GLU A 158 3.91 -1.45 -8.03
C GLU A 158 4.30 -1.05 -6.61
N ILE A 159 3.43 -1.31 -5.63
CA ILE A 159 3.76 -1.10 -4.21
C ILE A 159 5.01 -1.90 -3.82
N ILE A 160 5.05 -3.20 -4.15
CA ILE A 160 6.19 -4.08 -3.87
C ILE A 160 7.48 -3.56 -4.56
N LYS A 161 7.39 -3.22 -5.85
CA LYS A 161 8.52 -2.71 -6.64
C LYS A 161 9.10 -1.42 -6.06
N ARG A 162 8.23 -0.49 -5.67
CA ARG A 162 8.66 0.81 -5.12
C ARG A 162 9.26 0.69 -3.72
N LEU A 163 8.71 -0.16 -2.88
CA LEU A 163 9.29 -0.45 -1.57
C LEU A 163 10.68 -1.09 -1.69
N LEU A 164 10.83 -2.06 -2.61
CA LEU A 164 12.12 -2.70 -2.88
C LEU A 164 13.16 -1.71 -3.40
N ALA A 165 12.77 -0.81 -4.29
CA ALA A 165 13.68 0.19 -4.86
C ALA A 165 14.11 1.26 -3.85
N PHE A 166 13.32 1.47 -2.80
CA PHE A 166 13.60 2.45 -1.75
C PHE A 166 14.52 1.90 -0.65
N LEU A 167 14.33 0.62 -0.29
CA LEU A 167 15.07 -0.06 0.80
C LEU A 167 16.43 -0.56 0.33
#